data_1866295f3a3ed9a0d6f72d4c23c646ee
#
_entry.id   1866295f3a3ed9a0d6f72d4c23c646ee
#
_cell.length_a   1.000
_cell.length_b   1.000
_cell.length_c   1.000
_cell.angle_alpha   90.00
_cell.angle_beta   90.00
_cell.angle_gamma   90.00
#
_symmetry.space_group_name_H-M   'P 1'
#
loop_
_entity.id
_entity.type
_entity.pdbx_description
1 polymer ?
#
loop_
_entity_poly.entity_id
_entity_poly.type
_entity_poly.pdbx_seq_one_letter_code
_entity_poly.pdbx_strand_id
1 'polypeptide(L)'
;MRSLFSLALLLLALNAQAQEHFIDGGVLYERLLRKDPSSITYIFGVYDALQIVQYHGAAADQYFCAPSGVTGLQLAEGVRNFLESEPAMREYPAGILVLRALISMFPCGKT
;
A
#
# COMPACT_ATOMS: atom_id res chain seq x y z
N MET A 1 -39.29 25.69 -4.56
CA MET A 1 -37.91 25.96 -5.00
C MET A 1 -36.87 25.81 -3.90
N ARG A 2 -37.12 26.23 -2.68
CA ARG A 2 -36.17 26.09 -1.58
C ARG A 2 -35.88 24.61 -1.20
N SER A 3 -36.88 23.72 -1.28
CA SER A 3 -36.74 22.30 -0.95
C SER A 3 -35.88 21.49 -1.96
N LEU A 4 -35.90 21.90 -3.24
CA LEU A 4 -35.10 21.26 -4.30
C LEU A 4 -33.61 21.61 -4.16
N PHE A 5 -33.31 22.84 -3.77
CA PHE A 5 -31.94 23.28 -3.51
C PHE A 5 -31.33 22.55 -2.32
N SER A 6 -32.08 22.35 -1.26
CA SER A 6 -31.63 21.62 -0.07
C SER A 6 -31.36 20.13 -0.39
N LEU A 7 -32.19 19.53 -1.23
CA LEU A 7 -32.00 18.14 -1.65
C LEU A 7 -30.75 17.97 -2.52
N ALA A 8 -30.50 18.90 -3.45
CA ALA A 8 -29.31 18.88 -4.29
C ALA A 8 -28.01 19.02 -3.47
N LEU A 9 -28.00 19.90 -2.47
CA LEU A 9 -26.87 20.06 -1.55
C LEU A 9 -26.62 18.80 -0.72
N LEU A 10 -27.68 18.12 -0.28
CA LEU A 10 -27.56 16.89 0.47
C LEU A 10 -26.95 15.76 -0.38
N LEU A 11 -27.35 15.65 -1.64
CA LEU A 11 -26.81 14.65 -2.58
C LEU A 11 -25.32 14.91 -2.89
N LEU A 12 -24.91 16.16 -3.00
CA LEU A 12 -23.51 16.53 -3.19
C LEU A 12 -22.66 16.17 -1.96
N ALA A 13 -23.18 16.36 -0.75
CA ALA A 13 -22.49 15.98 0.47
C ALA A 13 -22.31 14.46 0.59
N LEU A 14 -23.31 13.66 0.18
CA LEU A 14 -23.22 12.21 0.15
C LEU A 14 -22.17 11.72 -0.84
N ASN A 15 -22.07 12.33 -2.01
CA ASN A 15 -21.05 11.99 -3.00
C ASN A 15 -19.63 12.33 -2.51
N ALA A 16 -19.44 13.42 -1.76
CA ALA A 16 -18.16 13.78 -1.19
C ALA A 16 -17.69 12.78 -0.12
N GLN A 17 -18.62 12.10 0.58
CA GLN A 17 -18.31 11.09 1.59
C GLN A 17 -18.10 9.68 1.01
N ALA A 18 -18.43 9.45 -0.26
CA ALA A 18 -18.29 8.16 -0.91
C ALA A 18 -16.87 7.87 -1.40
N GLN A 19 -15.96 8.83 -1.28
CA GLN A 19 -14.55 8.60 -1.60
C GLN A 19 -13.92 7.77 -0.49
N GLU A 20 -13.51 6.57 -0.86
CA GLU A 20 -12.91 5.66 0.06
C GLU A 20 -11.54 6.10 0.53
N HIS A 21 -11.27 5.89 1.79
CA HIS A 21 -10.05 6.33 2.44
C HIS A 21 -9.11 5.16 2.64
N PHE A 22 -8.30 4.90 1.66
CA PHE A 22 -7.11 4.10 1.87
C PHE A 22 -5.94 5.03 2.20
N ILE A 23 -4.95 4.50 2.89
CA ILE A 23 -3.76 5.29 3.21
C ILE A 23 -2.87 5.41 1.96
N ASP A 24 -2.27 6.59 1.79
CA ASP A 24 -1.26 6.80 0.77
C ASP A 24 0.16 6.55 1.31
N GLY A 25 1.13 6.64 0.43
CA GLY A 25 2.53 6.42 0.79
C GLY A 25 3.05 7.41 1.82
N GLY A 26 2.57 8.67 1.79
CA GLY A 26 2.95 9.69 2.77
C GLY A 26 2.51 9.33 4.18
N VAL A 27 1.28 8.86 4.32
CA VAL A 27 0.75 8.41 5.62
C VAL A 27 1.54 7.20 6.12
N LEU A 28 1.78 6.22 5.25
CA LEU A 28 2.56 5.04 5.64
C LEU A 28 3.99 5.43 6.04
N TYR A 29 4.62 6.31 5.28
CA TYR A 29 5.98 6.77 5.57
C TYR A 29 6.08 7.46 6.93
N GLU A 30 5.15 8.36 7.24
CA GLU A 30 5.09 9.02 8.54
C GLU A 30 4.92 8.03 9.70
N ARG A 31 4.04 7.04 9.52
CA ARG A 31 3.83 6.00 10.53
C ARG A 31 5.10 5.15 10.74
N LEU A 32 5.81 4.84 9.67
CA LEU A 32 7.09 4.11 9.75
C LEU A 32 8.16 4.93 10.48
N LEU A 33 8.25 6.23 10.22
CA LEU A 33 9.18 7.12 10.92
C LEU A 33 8.89 7.20 12.42
N ARG A 34 7.62 7.19 12.81
CA ARG A 34 7.21 7.19 14.22
C ARG A 34 7.27 5.81 14.87
N LYS A 35 7.65 4.78 14.14
CA LYS A 35 7.65 3.40 14.61
C LYS A 35 6.27 2.94 15.10
N ASP A 36 5.22 3.42 14.44
CA ASP A 36 3.85 3.04 14.74
C ASP A 36 3.61 1.57 14.37
N PRO A 37 3.19 0.72 15.30
CA PRO A 37 2.97 -0.71 15.03
C PRO A 37 1.96 -0.97 13.90
N SER A 38 1.01 -0.05 13.68
CA SER A 38 0.04 -0.18 12.61
C SER A 38 0.66 -0.22 11.23
N SER A 39 1.81 0.42 11.04
CA SER A 39 2.55 0.41 9.78
C SER A 39 3.08 -0.97 9.45
N ILE A 40 3.63 -1.67 10.44
CA ILE A 40 4.13 -3.03 10.26
C ILE A 40 2.98 -3.99 9.96
N THR A 41 1.89 -3.88 10.70
CA THR A 41 0.69 -4.70 10.48
C THR A 41 0.13 -4.49 9.07
N TYR A 42 0.09 -3.24 8.61
CA TYR A 42 -0.35 -2.93 7.25
C TYR A 42 0.53 -3.61 6.19
N ILE A 43 1.84 -3.47 6.33
CA ILE A 43 2.81 -4.06 5.41
C ILE A 43 2.69 -5.59 5.39
N PHE A 44 2.55 -6.22 6.56
CA PHE A 44 2.32 -7.66 6.67
C PHE A 44 1.06 -8.11 5.93
N GLY A 45 -0.04 -7.38 6.10
CA GLY A 45 -1.29 -7.70 5.41
C GLY A 45 -1.15 -7.65 3.89
N VAL A 46 -0.48 -6.62 3.38
CA VAL A 46 -0.21 -6.52 1.94
C VAL A 46 0.71 -7.65 1.47
N TYR A 47 1.78 -7.92 2.21
CA TYR A 47 2.73 -8.98 1.89
C TYR A 47 2.05 -10.34 1.83
N ASP A 48 1.28 -10.69 2.85
CA ASP A 48 0.57 -11.97 2.91
C ASP A 48 -0.42 -12.11 1.76
N ALA A 49 -1.20 -11.08 1.47
CA ALA A 49 -2.15 -11.10 0.38
C ALA A 49 -1.46 -11.33 -0.98
N LEU A 50 -0.36 -10.62 -1.21
CA LEU A 50 0.42 -10.77 -2.45
C LEU A 50 1.06 -12.15 -2.55
N GLN A 51 1.56 -12.71 -1.47
CA GLN A 51 2.11 -14.06 -1.45
C GLN A 51 1.05 -15.11 -1.82
N ILE A 52 -0.16 -14.96 -1.29
CA ILE A 52 -1.26 -15.86 -1.61
C ILE A 52 -1.62 -15.78 -3.09
N VAL A 53 -1.74 -14.56 -3.63
CA VAL A 53 -2.05 -14.35 -5.05
C VAL A 53 -0.98 -14.98 -5.94
N GLN A 54 0.29 -14.79 -5.63
CA GLN A 54 1.39 -15.35 -6.39
C GLN A 54 1.43 -16.88 -6.31
N TYR A 55 1.15 -17.45 -5.14
CA TYR A 55 1.17 -18.90 -4.93
C TYR A 55 0.08 -19.60 -5.77
N HIS A 56 -1.08 -18.97 -5.91
CA HIS A 56 -2.19 -19.53 -6.68
C HIS A 56 -2.21 -19.09 -8.15
N GLY A 57 -1.33 -18.17 -8.54
CA GLY A 57 -1.22 -17.70 -9.90
C GLY A 57 -0.28 -18.56 -10.75
N ALA A 58 -0.25 -18.28 -12.05
CA ALA A 58 0.75 -18.86 -12.94
C ALA A 58 2.15 -18.33 -12.60
N ALA A 59 3.19 -19.08 -12.92
CA ALA A 59 4.57 -18.68 -12.65
C ALA A 59 4.93 -17.32 -13.28
N ALA A 60 4.27 -16.96 -14.39
CA ALA A 60 4.42 -15.65 -15.03
C ALA A 60 3.87 -14.49 -14.21
N ASP A 61 3.03 -14.77 -13.21
CA ASP A 61 2.38 -13.75 -12.37
C ASP A 61 3.17 -13.46 -11.08
N GLN A 62 4.40 -13.95 -10.97
CA GLN A 62 5.26 -13.63 -9.84
C GLN A 62 5.83 -12.22 -9.99
N TYR A 63 5.45 -11.36 -9.08
CA TYR A 63 5.92 -9.97 -9.05
C TYR A 63 7.23 -9.82 -8.30
N PHE A 64 7.42 -10.59 -7.22
CA PHE A 64 8.64 -10.58 -6.43
C PHE A 64 8.91 -11.99 -5.89
N CYS A 65 10.14 -12.26 -5.53
CA CYS A 65 10.62 -13.56 -5.09
C CYS A 65 11.29 -13.43 -3.72
N ALA A 66 10.48 -13.34 -2.67
CA ALA A 66 11.00 -13.25 -1.31
C ALA A 66 11.55 -14.60 -0.84
N PRO A 67 12.74 -14.63 -0.21
CA PRO A 67 13.25 -15.85 0.39
C PRO A 67 12.44 -16.24 1.63
N SER A 68 12.56 -17.48 2.06
CA SER A 68 11.99 -17.89 3.34
C SER A 68 12.69 -17.16 4.49
N GLY A 69 11.97 -16.89 5.57
CA GLY A 69 12.54 -16.29 6.77
C GLY A 69 12.63 -14.76 6.74
N VAL A 70 11.96 -14.11 5.80
CA VAL A 70 11.86 -12.65 5.80
C VAL A 70 11.14 -12.18 7.05
N THR A 71 11.74 -11.25 7.80
CA THR A 71 11.16 -10.71 9.03
C THR A 71 10.33 -9.46 8.76
N GLY A 72 9.40 -9.16 9.67
CA GLY A 72 8.62 -7.92 9.59
C GLY A 72 9.46 -6.68 9.65
N LEU A 73 10.54 -6.71 10.43
CA LEU A 73 11.47 -5.58 10.51
C LEU A 73 12.17 -5.34 9.17
N GLN A 74 12.61 -6.41 8.49
CA GLN A 74 13.20 -6.30 7.16
C GLN A 74 12.22 -5.70 6.15
N LEU A 75 10.96 -6.14 6.18
CA LEU A 75 9.92 -5.58 5.31
C LEU A 75 9.69 -4.10 5.63
N ALA A 76 9.55 -3.76 6.89
CA ALA A 76 9.32 -2.36 7.31
C ALA A 76 10.48 -1.44 6.90
N GLU A 77 11.71 -1.86 7.12
CA GLU A 77 12.90 -1.08 6.72
C GLU A 77 12.99 -0.92 5.20
N GLY A 78 12.74 -1.99 4.45
CA GLY A 78 12.78 -1.95 2.99
C GLY A 78 11.72 -1.02 2.41
N VAL A 79 10.50 -1.07 2.93
CA VAL A 79 9.42 -0.17 2.52
C VAL A 79 9.73 1.27 2.90
N ARG A 80 10.23 1.51 4.11
CA ARG A 80 10.64 2.84 4.53
C ARG A 80 11.72 3.42 3.62
N ASN A 81 12.74 2.65 3.31
CA ASN A 81 13.82 3.08 2.43
C ASN A 81 13.32 3.41 1.02
N PHE A 82 12.40 2.60 0.51
CA PHE A 82 11.78 2.84 -0.78
C PHE A 82 11.00 4.16 -0.79
N LEU A 83 10.16 4.39 0.22
CA LEU A 83 9.37 5.62 0.34
C LEU A 83 10.24 6.85 0.54
N GLU A 84 11.36 6.70 1.23
CA GLU A 84 12.34 7.78 1.42
C GLU A 84 13.01 8.17 0.10
N SER A 85 13.37 7.19 -0.71
CA SER A 85 14.04 7.41 -2.00
C SER A 85 13.11 7.91 -3.10
N GLU A 86 11.79 7.77 -2.94
CA GLU A 86 10.79 8.08 -3.95
C GLU A 86 9.73 9.06 -3.42
N PRO A 87 10.12 10.29 -3.03
CA PRO A 87 9.16 11.23 -2.43
C PRO A 87 8.01 11.60 -3.36
N ALA A 88 8.23 11.67 -4.66
CA ALA A 88 7.18 11.99 -5.63
C ALA A 88 6.11 10.91 -5.73
N MET A 89 6.41 9.69 -5.31
CA MET A 89 5.45 8.58 -5.38
C MET A 89 4.56 8.47 -4.14
N ARG A 90 4.82 9.23 -3.09
CA ARG A 90 4.10 9.11 -1.82
C ARG A 90 2.61 9.48 -1.90
N GLU A 91 2.18 10.09 -3.00
CA GLU A 91 0.78 10.38 -3.27
C GLU A 91 -0.02 9.13 -3.70
N TYR A 92 0.66 8.10 -4.16
CA TYR A 92 0.00 6.87 -4.60
C TYR A 92 -0.48 6.05 -3.41
N PRO A 93 -1.46 5.14 -3.63
CA PRO A 93 -1.92 4.23 -2.58
C PRO A 93 -0.78 3.43 -1.97
N ALA A 94 -0.76 3.33 -0.66
CA ALA A 94 0.31 2.67 0.07
C ALA A 94 0.53 1.21 -0.36
N GLY A 95 -0.55 0.48 -0.64
CA GLY A 95 -0.45 -0.92 -1.08
C GLY A 95 0.33 -1.09 -2.38
N ILE A 96 0.16 -0.18 -3.34
CA ILE A 96 0.93 -0.18 -4.59
C ILE A 96 2.41 0.07 -4.30
N LEU A 97 2.70 0.97 -3.39
CA LEU A 97 4.08 1.31 -3.04
C LEU A 97 4.76 0.18 -2.26
N VAL A 98 4.02 -0.52 -1.41
CA VAL A 98 4.52 -1.74 -0.76
C VAL A 98 4.88 -2.78 -1.82
N LEU A 99 4.01 -3.02 -2.79
CA LEU A 99 4.31 -3.96 -3.89
C LEU A 99 5.59 -3.54 -4.64
N ARG A 100 5.72 -2.27 -4.99
CA ARG A 100 6.90 -1.77 -5.68
C ARG A 100 8.17 -1.92 -4.84
N ALA A 101 8.07 -1.67 -3.55
CA ALA A 101 9.18 -1.90 -2.63
C ALA A 101 9.58 -3.38 -2.58
N LEU A 102 8.60 -4.28 -2.54
CA LEU A 102 8.85 -5.72 -2.54
C LEU A 102 9.53 -6.19 -3.84
N ILE A 103 9.11 -5.66 -4.98
CA ILE A 103 9.76 -5.94 -6.27
C ILE A 103 11.20 -5.48 -6.26
N SER A 104 11.48 -4.32 -5.69
CA SER A 104 12.83 -3.77 -5.58
C SER A 104 13.71 -4.56 -4.60
N MET A 105 13.13 -4.99 -3.48
CA MET A 105 13.86 -5.74 -2.44
C MET A 105 14.14 -7.19 -2.85
N PHE A 106 13.20 -7.81 -3.51
CA PHE A 106 13.23 -9.24 -3.83
C PHE A 106 12.98 -9.49 -5.32
N PRO A 107 13.85 -9.02 -6.20
CA PRO A 107 13.66 -9.26 -7.62
C PRO A 107 13.72 -10.76 -7.92
N CYS A 108 12.83 -11.23 -8.79
CA CYS A 108 12.88 -12.60 -9.26
C CYS A 108 14.09 -12.76 -10.20
N GLY A 109 14.91 -13.78 -9.93
CA GLY A 109 16.08 -14.03 -10.73
C GLY A 109 15.71 -14.33 -12.18
N LYS A 110 16.35 -13.67 -13.12
CA LYS A 110 16.30 -14.04 -14.53
C LYS A 110 17.46 -14.96 -14.79
N THR A 111 17.14 -16.21 -14.97
CA THR A 111 18.10 -17.16 -15.50
C THR A 111 18.26 -16.96 -16.99
#